data_59e149f9070dda7fb75fb18766a2683a
#
_entry.id   59e149f9070dda7fb75fb18766a2683a
#
_cell.length_a   1.000
_cell.length_b   1.000
_cell.length_c   1.000
_cell.angle_alpha   90.00
_cell.angle_beta   90.00
_cell.angle_gamma   90.00
#
_symmetry.space_group_name_H-M   'P 1'
#
loop_
_entity.id
_entity.type
_entity.pdbx_description
1 polymer ?
#
loop_
_entity_poly.entity_id
_entity_poly.type
_entity_poly.pdbx_seq_one_letter_code
_entity_poly.pdbx_strand_id
1 'polypeptide(L)'
;MKKICVIIPCYNEAQRLELEVFREFVGREERFDFCFVNDGSQDNTSEVLRRAVELEPGRFLLVDNTDNRGKAEAVRSGMLYVSSLNRYNIV
;
A
#
# COMPACT_ATOMS: atom_id res chain seq x y z
N MET A 1 19.85 3.61 -9.02
CA MET A 1 18.57 4.14 -9.46
C MET A 1 17.50 3.85 -8.41
N LYS A 2 16.69 4.84 -8.06
CA LYS A 2 15.66 4.65 -7.05
C LYS A 2 14.52 3.75 -7.58
N LYS A 3 13.96 2.97 -6.68
CA LYS A 3 12.75 2.22 -6.97
C LYS A 3 11.55 3.16 -7.05
N ILE A 4 10.48 2.68 -7.66
CA ILE A 4 9.22 3.40 -7.75
C ILE A 4 8.26 2.79 -6.74
N CYS A 5 7.62 3.62 -5.94
CA CYS A 5 6.57 3.16 -5.03
C CYS A 5 5.22 3.69 -5.49
N VAL A 6 4.28 2.80 -5.71
CA VAL A 6 2.91 3.13 -6.13
C VAL A 6 2.03 3.18 -4.89
N ILE A 7 1.32 4.29 -4.71
CA ILE A 7 0.43 4.49 -3.56
C ILE A 7 -0.97 4.00 -3.91
N ILE A 8 -1.48 3.07 -3.13
CA ILE A 8 -2.80 2.46 -3.36
C ILE A 8 -3.70 2.75 -2.16
N PRO A 9 -4.61 3.72 -2.25
CA PRO A 9 -5.57 3.95 -1.17
C PRO A 9 -6.63 2.84 -1.18
N CYS A 10 -6.98 2.36 0.01
CA CYS A 10 -7.94 1.27 0.20
C CYS A 10 -8.98 1.66 1.23
N TYR A 11 -10.25 1.45 0.90
CA TYR A 11 -11.35 1.63 1.85
C TYR A 11 -12.38 0.53 1.61
N ASN A 12 -12.56 -0.34 2.62
CA ASN A 12 -13.50 -1.47 2.54
C ASN A 12 -13.27 -2.33 1.30
N GLU A 13 -11.99 -2.70 1.06
CA GLU A 13 -11.58 -3.42 -0.14
C GLU A 13 -11.27 -4.90 0.12
N ALA A 14 -11.56 -5.41 1.33
CA ALA A 14 -11.13 -6.75 1.72
C ALA A 14 -11.55 -7.84 0.75
N GLN A 15 -12.76 -7.73 0.17
CA GLN A 15 -13.28 -8.74 -0.75
C GLN A 15 -12.99 -8.45 -2.21
N ARG A 16 -12.53 -7.25 -2.53
CA ARG A 16 -12.28 -6.84 -3.92
C ARG A 16 -10.81 -6.73 -4.27
N LEU A 17 -9.94 -6.67 -3.25
CA LEU A 17 -8.51 -6.47 -3.47
C LEU A 17 -7.86 -7.75 -3.96
N GLU A 18 -7.37 -7.73 -5.18
CA GLU A 18 -6.74 -8.89 -5.80
C GLU A 18 -5.23 -8.90 -5.53
N LEU A 19 -4.85 -9.30 -4.33
CA LEU A 19 -3.45 -9.28 -3.89
C LEU A 19 -2.53 -10.11 -4.77
N GLU A 20 -3.02 -11.21 -5.33
CA GLU A 20 -2.18 -12.05 -6.18
C GLU A 20 -1.73 -11.32 -7.45
N VAL A 21 -2.55 -10.42 -7.98
CA VAL A 21 -2.15 -9.60 -9.13
C VAL A 21 -0.96 -8.71 -8.76
N PHE A 22 -1.02 -8.08 -7.57
CA PHE A 22 0.10 -7.26 -7.09
C PHE A 22 1.33 -8.11 -6.81
N ARG A 23 1.16 -9.29 -6.24
CA ARG A 23 2.28 -10.20 -5.95
C ARG A 23 2.97 -10.66 -7.23
N GLU A 24 2.19 -11.01 -8.25
CA GLU A 24 2.77 -11.37 -9.54
C GLU A 24 3.54 -10.22 -10.16
N PHE A 25 3.01 -9.01 -10.02
CA PHE A 25 3.66 -7.82 -10.57
C PHE A 25 5.02 -7.59 -9.90
N VAL A 26 5.08 -7.59 -8.57
CA VAL A 26 6.36 -7.37 -7.88
C VAL A 26 7.36 -8.50 -8.12
N GLY A 27 6.87 -9.69 -8.40
CA GLY A 27 7.72 -10.82 -8.77
C GLY A 27 8.40 -10.66 -10.12
N ARG A 28 7.79 -9.89 -11.02
CA ARG A 28 8.33 -9.62 -12.36
C ARG A 28 9.08 -8.29 -12.46
N GLU A 29 8.68 -7.32 -11.64
CA GLU A 29 9.16 -5.94 -11.75
C GLU A 29 9.88 -5.52 -10.47
N GLU A 30 11.18 -5.72 -10.43
CA GLU A 30 11.99 -5.47 -9.24
C GLU A 30 12.03 -4.00 -8.83
N ARG A 31 11.76 -3.09 -9.76
CA ARG A 31 11.83 -1.65 -9.50
C ARG A 31 10.58 -1.07 -8.84
N PHE A 32 9.50 -1.84 -8.74
CA PHE A 32 8.22 -1.35 -8.23
C PHE A 32 7.88 -2.00 -6.91
N ASP A 33 7.53 -1.17 -5.93
CA ASP A 33 6.93 -1.61 -4.68
C ASP A 33 5.59 -0.91 -4.53
N PHE A 34 4.73 -1.42 -3.66
CA PHE A 34 3.42 -0.84 -3.42
C PHE A 34 3.28 -0.41 -1.97
N CYS A 35 2.68 0.76 -1.76
CA CYS A 35 2.28 1.21 -0.43
C CYS A 35 0.75 1.25 -0.39
N PHE A 36 0.17 0.32 0.34
CA PHE A 36 -1.27 0.30 0.57
C PHE A 36 -1.58 1.22 1.74
N VAL A 37 -2.57 2.07 1.57
CA VAL A 37 -3.02 2.97 2.64
C VAL A 37 -4.44 2.59 3.01
N ASN A 38 -4.63 2.03 4.19
CA ASN A 38 -5.96 1.76 4.70
C ASN A 38 -6.56 3.05 5.23
N ASP A 39 -7.65 3.50 4.63
CA ASP A 39 -8.31 4.76 4.96
C ASP A 39 -9.45 4.53 5.95
N GLY A 40 -9.13 3.98 7.11
CA GLY A 40 -10.09 3.78 8.19
C GLY A 40 -11.23 2.83 7.81
N SER A 41 -10.92 1.69 7.20
CA SER A 41 -11.92 0.71 6.79
C SER A 41 -12.70 0.13 7.97
N GLN A 42 -13.97 -0.15 7.75
CA GLN A 42 -14.85 -0.76 8.74
C GLN A 42 -14.90 -2.28 8.65
N ASP A 43 -14.46 -2.84 7.52
CA ASP A 43 -14.35 -4.28 7.31
C ASP A 43 -12.95 -4.77 7.73
N ASN A 44 -12.58 -5.98 7.32
CA ASN A 44 -11.28 -6.55 7.67
C ASN A 44 -10.16 -6.20 6.67
N THR A 45 -10.26 -5.07 5.96
CA THR A 45 -9.22 -4.61 5.03
C THR A 45 -7.87 -4.47 5.72
N SER A 46 -7.82 -3.89 6.92
CA SER A 46 -6.58 -3.73 7.66
C SER A 46 -5.88 -5.07 7.87
N GLU A 47 -6.62 -6.10 8.28
CA GLU A 47 -6.06 -7.42 8.51
C GLU A 47 -5.55 -8.05 7.21
N VAL A 48 -6.31 -7.92 6.13
CA VAL A 48 -5.91 -8.43 4.81
C VAL A 48 -4.60 -7.80 4.37
N LEU A 49 -4.47 -6.48 4.54
CA LEU A 49 -3.26 -5.75 4.15
C LEU A 49 -2.05 -6.11 5.03
N ARG A 50 -2.27 -6.32 6.31
CA ARG A 50 -1.18 -6.75 7.20
C ARG A 50 -0.62 -8.10 6.78
N ARG A 51 -1.48 -9.03 6.42
CA ARG A 51 -1.06 -10.33 5.90
C ARG A 51 -0.32 -10.21 4.59
N ALA A 52 -0.77 -9.31 3.71
CA ALA A 52 -0.10 -9.06 2.45
C ALA A 52 1.34 -8.59 2.65
N VAL A 53 1.56 -7.68 3.59
CA VAL A 53 2.90 -7.20 3.92
C VAL A 53 3.79 -8.33 4.43
N GLU A 54 3.23 -9.24 5.23
CA GLU A 54 3.97 -10.40 5.71
C GLU A 54 4.38 -11.35 4.58
N LEU A 55 3.56 -11.46 3.54
CA LEU A 55 3.84 -12.31 2.38
C LEU A 55 4.89 -11.73 1.45
N GLU A 56 4.98 -10.40 1.38
CA GLU A 56 5.92 -9.70 0.51
C GLU A 56 6.68 -8.63 1.29
N PRO A 57 7.48 -9.03 2.28
CA PRO A 57 8.18 -8.05 3.12
C PRO A 57 9.15 -7.20 2.32
N GLY A 58 9.14 -5.91 2.58
CA GLY A 58 9.99 -4.96 1.86
C GLY A 58 9.48 -4.56 0.48
N ARG A 59 8.49 -5.27 -0.07
CA ARG A 59 7.90 -4.96 -1.38
C ARG A 59 6.50 -4.38 -1.23
N PHE A 60 5.76 -4.81 -0.22
CA PHE A 60 4.47 -4.25 0.16
C PHE A 60 4.64 -3.48 1.46
N LEU A 61 4.22 -2.22 1.44
CA LEU A 61 4.24 -1.33 2.60
C LEU A 61 2.80 -1.03 2.99
N LEU A 62 2.58 -0.69 4.25
CA LEU A 62 1.24 -0.39 4.76
C LEU A 62 1.26 0.86 5.61
N VAL A 63 0.32 1.76 5.32
CA VAL A 63 -0.08 2.84 6.22
C VAL A 63 -1.49 2.52 6.67
N ASP A 64 -1.68 2.33 7.96
CA ASP A 64 -2.94 1.86 8.52
C ASP A 64 -3.60 2.98 9.32
N ASN A 65 -4.38 3.82 8.65
CA ASN A 65 -5.08 4.93 9.28
C ASN A 65 -6.34 4.44 9.99
N THR A 66 -6.59 4.94 11.19
CA THR A 66 -7.76 4.53 11.98
C THR A 66 -9.05 5.24 11.55
N ASP A 67 -8.93 6.43 10.98
CA ASP A 67 -10.07 7.26 10.58
C ASP A 67 -10.19 7.35 9.08
N ASN A 68 -11.42 7.28 8.58
CA ASN A 68 -11.68 7.56 7.18
C ASN A 68 -11.64 9.07 6.95
N ARG A 69 -10.71 9.53 6.14
CA ARG A 69 -10.53 10.95 5.82
C ARG A 69 -10.65 11.25 4.33
N GLY A 70 -10.94 10.24 3.54
CA GLY A 70 -11.10 10.37 2.12
C GLY A 70 -9.84 10.00 1.35
N LYS A 71 -10.02 9.76 0.06
CA LYS A 71 -8.98 9.26 -0.83
C LYS A 71 -7.77 10.20 -0.91
N ALA A 72 -8.02 11.51 -1.02
CA ALA A 72 -6.92 12.48 -1.15
C ALA A 72 -6.02 12.46 0.08
N GLU A 73 -6.60 12.41 1.29
CA GLU A 73 -5.82 12.33 2.51
C GLU A 73 -5.11 11.00 2.66
N ALA A 74 -5.73 9.91 2.21
CA ALA A 74 -5.08 8.60 2.21
C ALA A 74 -3.85 8.60 1.32
N VAL A 75 -3.96 9.12 0.12
CA VAL A 75 -2.83 9.24 -0.81
C VAL A 75 -1.73 10.11 -0.19
N ARG A 76 -2.12 11.24 0.41
CA ARG A 76 -1.16 12.13 1.08
C ARG A 76 -0.41 11.42 2.20
N SER A 77 -1.12 10.65 3.03
CA SER A 77 -0.52 9.87 4.12
C SER A 77 0.53 8.89 3.57
N GLY A 78 0.19 8.19 2.50
CA GLY A 78 1.09 7.26 1.86
C GLY A 78 2.32 7.95 1.30
N MET A 79 2.13 9.07 0.62
CA MET A 79 3.24 9.85 0.06
C MET A 79 4.19 10.34 1.14
N LEU A 80 3.66 10.85 2.24
CA LEU A 80 4.50 11.32 3.35
C LEU A 80 5.31 10.17 3.95
N TYR A 81 4.69 9.03 4.17
CA TYR A 81 5.37 7.87 4.71
C TYR A 81 6.49 7.40 3.77
N VAL A 82 6.16 7.20 2.50
CA VAL A 82 7.12 6.72 1.50
C VAL A 82 8.27 7.71 1.32
N SER A 83 7.97 9.01 1.32
CA SER A 83 9.01 10.04 1.25
C SER A 83 9.98 9.96 2.42
N SER A 84 9.47 9.64 3.62
CA SER A 84 10.31 9.55 4.81
C SER A 84 11.34 8.41 4.73
N LEU A 85 11.09 7.41 3.91
CA LEU A 85 12.01 6.28 3.71
C LEU A 85 13.20 6.65 2.82
N ASN A 86 13.09 7.71 2.05
CA ASN A 86 14.16 8.28 1.23
C ASN A 86 14.82 7.29 0.27
N ARG A 87 14.03 6.40 -0.32
CA ARG A 87 14.56 5.41 -1.26
C ARG A 87 13.68 5.19 -2.50
N TYR A 88 12.62 5.98 -2.64
CA TYR A 88 11.65 5.82 -3.72
C TYR A 88 11.44 7.10 -4.52
N ASN A 89 11.11 6.90 -5.81
CA ASN A 89 10.30 7.85 -6.56
C ASN A 89 8.85 7.44 -6.34
N ILE A 90 7.96 8.41 -6.10
CA ILE A 90 6.59 8.14 -5.71
C ILE A 90 5.65 8.33 -6.90
N VAL A 91 4.74 7.38 -7.06
CA VAL A 91 3.72 7.46 -8.10
C VAL A 91 2.33 7.20 -7.50
#